data_ac1b1bdcf25469903da58dbcb00dafad
#
_entry.id   ac1b1bdcf25469903da58dbcb00dafad
#
_cell.length_a   1.000
_cell.length_b   1.000
_cell.length_c   1.000
_cell.angle_alpha   90.00
_cell.angle_beta   90.00
_cell.angle_gamma   90.00
#
_symmetry.space_group_name_H-M   'P 1'
#
loop_
_entity.id
_entity.type
_entity.pdbx_description
1 polymer ?
#
loop_
_entity_poly.entity_id
_entity_poly.type
_entity_poly.pdbx_seq_one_letter_code
_entity_poly.pdbx_strand_id
1 'polypeptide(L)' 'SRLANQAAVSAEQVAASTQEQIASSEELALFSQELNNMARKLEEAVGKFRLK' A
#
# COMPACT_ATOMS: atom_id res chain seq x y z
N SER A 1 36.65 -1.85 -11.05
CA SER A 1 36.65 -3.31 -11.06
C SER A 1 35.27 -3.83 -11.31
N ARG A 2 35.21 -5.00 -11.84
CA ARG A 2 33.95 -5.67 -12.18
C ARG A 2 33.09 -5.89 -10.93
N LEU A 3 33.74 -6.28 -9.86
CA LEU A 3 33.06 -6.57 -8.60
C LEU A 3 32.44 -5.30 -8.02
N ALA A 4 33.19 -4.21 -8.04
CA ALA A 4 32.70 -2.93 -7.53
C ALA A 4 31.53 -2.40 -8.36
N ASN A 5 31.59 -2.59 -9.70
CA ASN A 5 30.51 -2.17 -10.56
C ASN A 5 29.24 -2.99 -10.32
N GLN A 6 29.40 -4.29 -10.12
CA GLN A 6 28.25 -5.16 -9.82
C GLN A 6 27.63 -4.79 -8.48
N ALA A 7 28.44 -4.48 -7.48
CA ALA A 7 27.95 -4.07 -6.18
C ALA A 7 27.18 -2.75 -6.28
N ALA A 8 27.67 -1.81 -7.07
CA ALA A 8 27.02 -0.53 -7.26
C ALA A 8 25.66 -0.71 -7.95
N VAL A 9 25.61 -1.54 -8.99
CA VAL A 9 24.35 -1.82 -9.71
C VAL A 9 23.35 -2.50 -8.79
N SER A 10 23.82 -3.47 -8.00
CA SER A 10 22.94 -4.16 -7.05
C SER A 10 22.38 -3.20 -6.00
N ALA A 11 23.22 -2.29 -5.50
CA ALA A 11 22.77 -1.29 -4.54
C ALA A 11 21.70 -0.38 -5.13
N GLU A 12 21.88 0.02 -6.39
CA GLU A 12 20.88 0.84 -7.08
C GLU A 12 19.57 0.10 -7.25
N GLN A 13 19.62 -1.18 -7.59
CA GLN A 13 18.43 -2.02 -7.74
C GLN A 13 17.70 -2.16 -6.42
N VAL A 14 18.43 -2.38 -5.33
CA VAL A 14 17.82 -2.49 -4.00
C VAL A 14 17.17 -1.17 -3.61
N ALA A 15 17.82 -0.05 -3.87
CA ALA A 15 17.27 1.27 -3.57
C ALA A 15 15.97 1.51 -4.35
N ALA A 16 15.96 1.17 -5.63
CA ALA A 16 14.77 1.32 -6.48
C ALA A 16 13.63 0.43 -5.98
N SER A 17 13.93 -0.83 -5.65
CA SER A 17 12.94 -1.76 -5.12
C SER A 17 12.37 -1.28 -3.78
N THR A 18 13.22 -0.73 -2.93
CA THR A 18 12.80 -0.19 -1.65
C THR A 18 11.84 0.98 -1.84
N GLN A 19 12.15 1.88 -2.78
CA GLN A 19 11.25 2.99 -3.08
C GLN A 19 9.90 2.51 -3.61
N GLU A 20 9.90 1.49 -4.46
CA GLU A 20 8.66 0.90 -4.95
C GLU A 20 7.85 0.28 -3.81
N GLN A 21 8.51 -0.40 -2.88
CA GLN A 21 7.85 -0.99 -1.72
C GLN A 21 7.22 0.07 -0.83
N ILE A 22 7.91 1.19 -0.63
CA ILE A 22 7.37 2.30 0.17
C ILE A 22 6.12 2.85 -0.51
N ALA A 23 6.17 3.08 -1.81
CA ALA A 23 5.03 3.59 -2.57
C ALA A 23 3.84 2.62 -2.50
N SER A 24 4.11 1.32 -2.67
CA SER A 24 3.07 0.30 -2.57
C SER A 24 2.46 0.24 -1.18
N SER A 25 3.28 0.38 -0.14
CA SER A 25 2.80 0.40 1.24
C SER A 25 1.90 1.60 1.51
N GLU A 26 2.24 2.76 0.95
CA GLU A 26 1.41 3.95 1.08
C GLU A 26 0.08 3.77 0.36
N GLU A 27 0.09 3.18 -0.83
CA GLU A 27 -1.15 2.86 -1.55
C GLU A 27 -2.02 1.89 -0.77
N LEU A 28 -1.41 0.86 -0.17
CA LEU A 28 -2.14 -0.10 0.65
C LEU A 28 -2.77 0.58 1.86
N ALA A 29 -2.08 1.51 2.49
CA ALA A 29 -2.62 2.24 3.64
C ALA A 29 -3.84 3.05 3.24
N LEU A 30 -3.77 3.75 2.10
CA LEU A 30 -4.90 4.52 1.59
C LEU A 30 -6.07 3.60 1.23
N PHE A 31 -5.78 2.49 0.60
CA PHE A 31 -6.78 1.51 0.21
C PHE A 31 -7.49 0.94 1.43
N SER A 32 -6.72 0.66 2.48
CA SER A 32 -7.28 0.17 3.75
C SER A 32 -8.23 1.18 4.39
N GLN A 33 -7.87 2.48 4.32
CA GLN A 33 -8.74 3.54 4.80
C GLN A 33 -10.04 3.59 4.01
N GLU A 34 -9.95 3.48 2.69
CA GLU A 34 -11.13 3.46 1.83
C GLU A 34 -12.04 2.29 2.16
N LEU A 35 -11.45 1.10 2.35
CA LEU A 35 -12.23 -0.08 2.71
C LEU A 35 -12.92 0.10 4.06
N ASN A 36 -12.23 0.70 5.01
CA ASN A 36 -12.79 0.98 6.32
C ASN A 36 -13.98 1.93 6.23
N ASN A 37 -13.85 2.97 5.41
CA ASN A 37 -14.92 3.93 5.18
C ASN A 37 -16.12 3.27 4.50
N MET A 38 -15.87 2.40 3.53
CA MET A 38 -16.93 1.66 2.85
C MET A 38 -17.66 0.72 3.81
N ALA A 39 -16.92 0.06 4.70
CA ALA A 39 -17.50 -0.81 5.70
C ALA A 39 -18.42 -0.04 6.64
N ARG A 40 -18.02 1.15 7.06
CA ARG A 40 -18.87 2.01 7.90
C ARG A 40 -20.14 2.42 7.19
N LYS A 41 -20.02 2.81 5.93
CA LYS A 41 -21.20 3.19 5.13
C LYS A 41 -22.15 2.02 4.99
N LEU A 42 -21.60 0.83 4.82
CA LEU A 42 -22.41 -0.38 4.71
C LEU A 42 -23.13 -0.67 6.03
N GLU A 43 -22.43 -0.54 7.14
CA GLU A 43 -23.03 -0.71 8.47
C GLU A 43 -24.16 0.28 8.70
N GLU A 44 -23.97 1.53 8.29
CA GLU A 44 -25.01 2.54 8.41
C GLU A 44 -26.24 2.19 7.56
N ALA A 45 -25.99 1.74 6.33
CA ALA A 45 -27.07 1.36 5.43
C ALA A 45 -27.86 0.17 5.99
N VAL A 46 -27.16 -0.85 6.49
CA VAL A 46 -27.78 -2.02 7.10
C VAL A 46 -28.55 -1.63 8.36
N GLY A 47 -27.98 -0.71 9.15
CA GLY A 47 -28.64 -0.20 10.33
C GLY A 47 -29.97 0.49 10.02
N LYS A 48 -29.99 1.27 8.95
CA LYS A 48 -31.22 1.94 8.51
C LYS A 48 -32.28 0.95 8.08
N PHE A 49 -31.88 -0.12 7.39
CA PHE A 49 -32.80 -1.16 6.98
C PHE A 49 -33.38 -1.93 8.17
N ARG A 50 -32.56 -2.14 9.18
CA ARG A 50 -32.97 -2.90 10.38
C ARG A 50 -33.98 -2.14 11.22
N LEU A 51 -33.88 -0.83 11.23
CA LEU A 51 -34.79 0.01 12.03
C LEU A 51 -36.14 0.17 11.39
N LYS A 52 -36.27 -0.21 10.14
CA LYS A 52 -37.56 -0.25 9.44
C LYS A 52 -38.19 -1.61 9.54
#